data_ec0c421ee95e4426620f341c1e9e7dd0
#
_entry.id   ec0c421ee95e4426620f341c1e9e7dd0
#
_cell.length_a   1.000
_cell.length_b   1.000
_cell.length_c   1.000
_cell.angle_alpha   90.00
_cell.angle_beta   90.00
_cell.angle_gamma   90.00
#
_symmetry.space_group_name_H-M   'P 1'
#
loop_
_entity.id
_entity.type
_entity.pdbx_description
1 polymer ?
#
loop_
_entity_poly.entity_id
_entity_poly.type
_entity_poly.pdbx_seq_one_letter_code
_entity_poly.pdbx_strand_id
1 'polypeptide(L)'
;MTVLTAARIDLRGLERQLARAGCITARRAGGLRVWHDGESSVVDTSMAIVDDLSDHSIDQAGHLLRRRPRDGLTCVFDGPVGRSEAWPTVVGIARAIARVAPLAVLDDHAGTIYLIHLDRGLIGPDEYADVRIRSKQANPLLRRLFGG
;
A
#
# COMPACT_ATOMS: atom_id res chain seq x y z
N MET A 1 -5.57 7.57 4.59
CA MET A 1 -4.77 6.33 4.53
C MET A 1 -3.44 6.59 3.86
N THR A 2 -2.43 5.86 4.26
CA THR A 2 -1.10 6.00 3.64
C THR A 2 -0.52 4.64 3.32
N VAL A 3 -0.13 4.44 2.06
CA VAL A 3 0.66 3.27 1.66
C VAL A 3 2.12 3.59 1.91
N LEU A 4 2.78 2.76 2.70
CA LEU A 4 4.19 2.92 3.07
C LEU A 4 5.04 1.84 2.44
N THR A 5 6.22 2.20 1.98
CA THR A 5 7.17 1.30 1.33
C THR A 5 8.58 1.47 1.87
N ALA A 6 9.37 0.39 1.77
CA ALA A 6 10.79 0.41 2.12
C ALA A 6 11.68 0.96 0.99
N ALA A 7 11.14 1.10 -0.22
CA ALA A 7 11.83 1.62 -1.40
C ALA A 7 11.14 2.90 -1.90
N ARG A 8 11.76 3.60 -2.82
CA ARG A 8 11.12 4.75 -3.46
C ARG A 8 9.92 4.34 -4.29
N ILE A 9 8.86 5.16 -4.23
CA ILE A 9 7.69 5.02 -5.08
C ILE A 9 7.96 5.74 -6.42
N ASP A 10 8.01 4.96 -7.49
CA ASP A 10 8.07 5.50 -8.84
C ASP A 10 6.65 5.82 -9.34
N LEU A 11 6.28 7.10 -9.37
CA LEU A 11 4.95 7.54 -9.82
C LEU A 11 4.66 7.17 -11.28
N ARG A 12 5.66 7.16 -12.15
CA ARG A 12 5.45 6.74 -13.56
C ARG A 12 5.19 5.24 -13.66
N GLY A 13 5.93 4.45 -12.89
CA GLY A 13 5.68 3.02 -12.76
C GLY A 13 4.31 2.73 -12.19
N LEU A 14 3.90 3.48 -11.18
CA LEU A 14 2.58 3.39 -10.56
C LEU A 14 1.47 3.71 -11.58
N GLU A 15 1.57 4.80 -12.34
CA GLU A 15 0.62 5.13 -13.40
C GLU A 15 0.43 3.99 -14.41
N ARG A 16 1.53 3.38 -14.86
CA ARG A 16 1.48 2.23 -15.78
C ARG A 16 0.76 1.03 -15.18
N GLN A 17 1.01 0.72 -13.90
CA GLN A 17 0.34 -0.38 -13.22
C GLN A 17 -1.16 -0.11 -13.01
N LEU A 18 -1.52 1.12 -12.67
CA LEU A 18 -2.92 1.53 -12.52
C LEU A 18 -3.67 1.46 -13.86
N ALA A 19 -3.05 1.93 -14.94
CA ALA A 19 -3.63 1.82 -16.28
C ALA A 19 -3.87 0.37 -16.70
N ARG A 20 -2.95 -0.54 -16.40
CA ARG A 20 -3.11 -1.98 -16.64
C ARG A 20 -4.24 -2.60 -15.82
N ALA A 21 -4.52 -2.03 -14.66
CA ALA A 21 -5.63 -2.45 -13.79
C ALA A 21 -6.97 -1.81 -14.18
N GLY A 22 -7.04 -1.03 -15.26
CA GLY A 22 -8.24 -0.36 -15.73
C GLY A 22 -8.56 0.96 -15.05
N CYS A 23 -7.61 1.51 -14.27
CA CYS A 23 -7.76 2.83 -13.67
C CYS A 23 -7.40 3.94 -14.65
N ILE A 24 -8.11 5.07 -14.53
CA ILE A 24 -7.77 6.33 -15.19
C ILE A 24 -7.02 7.18 -14.18
N THR A 25 -5.96 7.84 -14.62
CA THR A 25 -5.13 8.69 -13.77
C THR A 25 -4.95 10.07 -14.36
N ALA A 26 -4.86 11.07 -13.48
CA ALA A 26 -4.43 12.42 -13.84
C ALA A 26 -3.36 12.89 -12.86
N ARG A 27 -2.29 13.49 -13.39
CA ARG A 27 -1.22 14.03 -12.56
C ARG A 27 -1.66 15.25 -11.78
N ARG A 28 -1.24 15.28 -10.52
CA ARG A 28 -1.39 16.42 -9.60
C ARG A 28 -0.02 16.77 -9.02
N ALA A 29 0.09 17.93 -8.40
CA ALA A 29 1.30 18.32 -7.68
C ALA A 29 1.61 17.26 -6.59
N GLY A 30 2.72 16.53 -6.74
CA GLY A 30 3.17 15.52 -5.80
C GLY A 30 2.36 14.22 -5.73
N GLY A 31 1.45 13.95 -6.70
CA GLY A 31 0.65 12.74 -6.67
C GLY A 31 -0.20 12.51 -7.91
N LEU A 32 -1.21 11.67 -7.76
CA LEU A 32 -2.13 11.28 -8.81
C LEU A 32 -3.58 11.38 -8.33
N ARG A 33 -4.47 11.76 -9.22
CA ARG A 33 -5.90 11.51 -9.06
C ARG A 33 -6.23 10.21 -9.80
N VAL A 34 -6.95 9.30 -9.15
CA VAL A 34 -7.22 7.94 -9.64
C VAL A 34 -8.70 7.64 -9.56
N TRP A 35 -9.27 7.09 -10.62
CA TRP A 35 -10.66 6.62 -10.67
C TRP A 35 -10.82 5.49 -11.68
N HIS A 36 -11.92 4.78 -11.62
CA HIS A 36 -12.35 3.85 -12.66
C HIS A 36 -13.33 4.51 -13.60
N ASP A 37 -13.31 4.12 -14.88
CA ASP A 37 -14.26 4.62 -15.86
C ASP A 37 -15.70 4.28 -15.47
N GLY A 38 -16.59 5.28 -15.54
CA GLY A 38 -18.00 5.12 -15.14
C GLY A 38 -18.25 5.18 -13.63
N GLU A 39 -17.21 5.27 -12.77
CA GLU A 39 -17.36 5.44 -11.32
C GLU A 39 -17.33 6.93 -10.92
N SER A 40 -18.16 7.29 -9.93
CA SER A 40 -18.17 8.64 -9.37
C SER A 40 -17.11 8.83 -8.29
N SER A 41 -16.57 7.75 -7.77
CA SER A 41 -15.58 7.79 -6.69
C SER A 41 -14.18 8.06 -7.20
N VAL A 42 -13.56 9.09 -6.63
CA VAL A 42 -12.21 9.54 -6.99
C VAL A 42 -11.32 9.45 -5.75
N VAL A 43 -10.10 8.96 -5.95
CA VAL A 43 -9.05 8.95 -4.94
C VAL A 43 -7.97 9.95 -5.33
N ASP A 44 -7.77 10.97 -4.50
CA ASP A 44 -6.63 11.87 -4.62
C ASP A 44 -5.45 11.32 -3.83
N THR A 45 -4.29 11.28 -4.45
CA THR A 45 -3.07 10.83 -3.79
C THR A 45 -2.04 11.94 -3.73
N SER A 46 -1.22 11.90 -2.69
CA SER A 46 -0.05 12.77 -2.54
C SER A 46 1.10 12.02 -1.87
N MET A 47 2.33 12.38 -2.21
CA MET A 47 3.50 11.84 -1.52
C MET A 47 3.45 12.23 -0.05
N ALA A 48 3.57 11.24 0.83
CA ALA A 48 3.62 11.46 2.27
C ALA A 48 5.04 11.82 2.70
N ILE A 49 5.13 12.73 3.67
CA ILE A 49 6.38 12.97 4.40
C ILE A 49 6.41 11.95 5.55
N VAL A 50 7.25 10.94 5.43
CA VAL A 50 7.29 9.83 6.39
C VAL A 50 7.57 10.30 7.80
N ASP A 51 8.42 11.31 7.98
CA ASP A 51 8.76 11.85 9.30
C ASP A 51 7.60 12.62 9.98
N ASP A 52 6.55 12.97 9.23
CA ASP A 52 5.34 13.59 9.78
C ASP A 52 4.31 12.57 10.29
N LEU A 53 4.55 11.28 10.06
CA LEU A 53 3.69 10.21 10.55
C LEU A 53 3.94 9.95 12.05
N SER A 54 2.97 9.35 12.73
CA SER A 54 3.14 8.98 14.13
C SER A 54 4.27 7.95 14.30
N ASP A 55 4.98 8.02 15.42
CA ASP A 55 6.01 7.04 15.76
C ASP A 55 5.46 5.61 15.75
N HIS A 56 4.22 5.43 16.22
CA HIS A 56 3.54 4.15 16.21
C HIS A 56 3.38 3.59 14.79
N SER A 57 2.93 4.41 13.84
CA SER A 57 2.79 4.01 12.43
C SER A 57 4.13 3.67 11.81
N ILE A 58 5.17 4.46 12.08
CA ILE A 58 6.53 4.24 11.57
C ILE A 58 7.09 2.93 12.12
N ASP A 59 6.96 2.69 13.41
CA ASP A 59 7.48 1.50 14.08
C ASP A 59 6.78 0.22 13.63
N GLN A 60 5.46 0.24 13.56
CA GLN A 60 4.70 -0.92 13.08
C GLN A 60 4.95 -1.22 11.59
N ALA A 61 4.94 -0.19 10.75
CA ALA A 61 5.27 -0.35 9.35
C ALA A 61 6.71 -0.86 9.18
N GLY A 62 7.66 -0.31 9.93
CA GLY A 62 9.05 -0.73 9.93
C GLY A 62 9.24 -2.18 10.34
N HIS A 63 8.45 -2.66 11.29
CA HIS A 63 8.45 -4.07 11.70
C HIS A 63 7.98 -5.00 10.57
N LEU A 64 6.93 -4.63 9.85
CA LEU A 64 6.40 -5.42 8.74
C LEU A 64 7.29 -5.34 7.49
N LEU A 65 7.82 -4.15 7.19
CA LEU A 65 8.72 -3.91 6.07
C LEU A 65 10.15 -4.39 6.30
N ARG A 66 10.50 -4.78 7.55
CA ARG A 66 11.86 -5.15 7.98
C ARG A 66 12.89 -4.01 7.87
N ARG A 67 12.44 -2.78 7.71
CA ARG A 67 13.23 -1.54 7.73
C ARG A 67 12.31 -0.34 7.86
N ARG A 68 12.88 0.79 8.28
CA ARG A 68 12.13 2.05 8.33
C ARG A 68 11.48 2.35 6.96
N PRO A 69 10.21 2.75 6.93
CA PRO A 69 9.59 3.23 5.69
C PRO A 69 10.42 4.36 5.07
N ARG A 70 10.56 4.32 3.77
CA ARG A 70 11.30 5.36 3.02
C ARG A 70 10.37 6.34 2.33
N ASP A 71 9.33 5.82 1.69
CA ASP A 71 8.35 6.60 0.97
C ASP A 71 6.93 6.20 1.39
N GLY A 72 6.01 7.12 1.20
CA GLY A 72 4.60 6.90 1.40
C GLY A 72 3.76 7.63 0.37
N LEU A 73 2.59 7.08 0.08
CA LEU A 73 1.56 7.71 -0.73
C LEU A 73 0.28 7.79 0.08
N THR A 74 -0.14 9.00 0.41
CA THR A 74 -1.40 9.24 1.11
C THR A 74 -2.55 9.25 0.12
N CYS A 75 -3.58 8.47 0.41
CA CYS A 75 -4.83 8.41 -0.34
C CYS A 75 -5.93 9.14 0.42
N VAL A 76 -6.58 10.08 -0.23
CA VAL A 76 -7.72 10.85 0.30
C VAL A 76 -8.95 10.51 -0.53
N PHE A 77 -10.03 10.13 0.14
CA PHE A 77 -11.29 9.73 -0.48
C PHE A 77 -12.44 9.94 0.51
N ASP A 78 -13.66 10.00 -0.01
CA ASP A 78 -14.86 10.16 0.81
C ASP A 78 -15.33 8.83 1.41
N GLY A 79 -15.83 8.87 2.63
CA GLY A 79 -16.43 7.76 3.34
C GLY A 79 -15.48 7.02 4.28
N PRO A 80 -16.05 6.14 5.14
CA PRO A 80 -15.27 5.39 6.11
C PRO A 80 -14.44 4.30 5.44
N VAL A 81 -13.30 3.99 6.06
CA VAL A 81 -12.39 2.91 5.64
C VAL A 81 -13.15 1.59 5.48
N GLY A 82 -12.93 0.93 4.35
CA GLY A 82 -13.51 -0.37 4.03
C GLY A 82 -14.99 -0.35 3.62
N ARG A 83 -15.68 0.80 3.76
CA ARG A 83 -17.10 0.96 3.39
C ARG A 83 -17.33 2.03 2.31
N SER A 84 -16.29 2.78 1.95
CA SER A 84 -16.37 3.78 0.89
C SER A 84 -16.44 3.10 -0.49
N GLU A 85 -17.19 3.69 -1.41
CA GLU A 85 -17.17 3.30 -2.83
C GLU A 85 -15.78 3.42 -3.46
N ALA A 86 -14.93 4.30 -2.92
CA ALA A 86 -13.54 4.45 -3.36
C ALA A 86 -12.61 3.34 -2.84
N TRP A 87 -13.06 2.49 -1.92
CA TRP A 87 -12.23 1.46 -1.31
C TRP A 87 -11.58 0.50 -2.32
N PRO A 88 -12.28 -0.04 -3.32
CA PRO A 88 -11.67 -0.87 -4.35
C PRO A 88 -10.53 -0.17 -5.09
N THR A 89 -10.67 1.14 -5.37
CA THR A 89 -9.62 1.95 -6.00
C THR A 89 -8.42 2.12 -5.06
N VAL A 90 -8.61 2.34 -3.77
CA VAL A 90 -7.52 2.41 -2.78
C VAL A 90 -6.76 1.09 -2.71
N VAL A 91 -7.46 -0.03 -2.68
CA VAL A 91 -6.84 -1.37 -2.71
C VAL A 91 -6.07 -1.59 -4.02
N GLY A 92 -6.61 -1.13 -5.14
CA GLY A 92 -5.93 -1.16 -6.44
C GLY A 92 -4.65 -0.35 -6.47
N ILE A 93 -4.66 0.85 -5.88
CA ILE A 93 -3.46 1.69 -5.71
C ILE A 93 -2.42 0.97 -4.85
N ALA A 94 -2.82 0.43 -3.71
CA ALA A 94 -1.94 -0.30 -2.81
C ALA A 94 -1.26 -1.50 -3.51
N ARG A 95 -2.02 -2.29 -4.26
CA ARG A 95 -1.48 -3.40 -5.06
C ARG A 95 -0.54 -2.93 -6.17
N ALA A 96 -0.87 -1.84 -6.84
CA ALA A 96 -0.02 -1.27 -7.89
C ALA A 96 1.32 -0.78 -7.30
N ILE A 97 1.30 -0.16 -6.12
CA ILE A 97 2.54 0.22 -5.41
C ILE A 97 3.35 -1.02 -5.05
N ALA A 98 2.73 -2.08 -4.53
CA ALA A 98 3.41 -3.31 -4.18
C ALA A 98 4.09 -4.00 -5.39
N ARG A 99 3.62 -3.74 -6.61
CA ARG A 99 4.25 -4.23 -7.83
C ARG A 99 5.48 -3.42 -8.26
N VAL A 100 5.53 -2.14 -7.93
CA VAL A 100 6.65 -1.25 -8.27
C VAL A 100 7.66 -1.09 -7.13
N ALA A 101 7.26 -1.40 -5.90
CA ALA A 101 8.09 -1.36 -4.71
C ALA A 101 7.91 -2.66 -3.90
N PRO A 102 8.98 -3.43 -3.67
CA PRO A 102 8.89 -4.65 -2.88
C PRO A 102 8.42 -4.33 -1.46
N LEU A 103 7.49 -5.12 -0.96
CA LEU A 103 6.88 -4.94 0.34
C LEU A 103 6.23 -3.56 0.51
N ALA A 104 4.95 -3.57 0.69
CA ALA A 104 4.16 -2.39 1.00
C ALA A 104 3.19 -2.69 2.14
N VAL A 105 2.87 -1.70 2.92
CA VAL A 105 1.86 -1.76 3.97
C VAL A 105 0.90 -0.59 3.82
N LEU A 106 -0.33 -0.76 4.30
CA LEU A 106 -1.35 0.27 4.31
C LEU A 106 -1.67 0.63 5.75
N ASP A 107 -1.41 1.88 6.12
CA ASP A 107 -1.83 2.48 7.39
C ASP A 107 -3.20 3.14 7.20
N ASP A 108 -4.20 2.67 7.94
CA ASP A 108 -5.56 3.21 7.88
C ASP A 108 -5.74 4.51 8.68
N HIS A 109 -4.71 4.93 9.43
CA HIS A 109 -4.71 6.04 10.36
C HIS A 109 -5.72 5.91 11.53
N ALA A 110 -6.36 4.74 11.66
CA ALA A 110 -7.27 4.40 12.76
C ALA A 110 -6.65 3.39 13.75
N GLY A 111 -5.36 3.11 13.58
CA GLY A 111 -4.58 2.23 14.43
C GLY A 111 -4.31 0.84 13.84
N THR A 112 -4.72 0.58 12.61
CA THR A 112 -4.47 -0.69 11.93
C THR A 112 -3.54 -0.53 10.75
N ILE A 113 -2.53 -1.39 10.67
CA ILE A 113 -1.65 -1.51 9.52
C ILE A 113 -1.89 -2.85 8.85
N TYR A 114 -2.13 -2.81 7.54
CA TYR A 114 -2.36 -3.97 6.71
C TYR A 114 -1.11 -4.28 5.89
N LEU A 115 -0.74 -5.55 5.84
CA LEU A 115 0.25 -6.02 4.87
C LEU A 115 -0.42 -6.12 3.50
N ILE A 116 0.22 -5.58 2.48
CA ILE A 116 -0.29 -5.68 1.11
C ILE A 116 0.29 -6.95 0.46
N HIS A 117 -0.61 -7.85 0.07
CA HIS A 117 -0.27 -9.06 -0.65
C HIS A 117 -0.87 -9.01 -2.05
N LEU A 118 -0.08 -9.29 -3.07
CA LEU A 118 -0.50 -9.15 -4.47
C LEU A 118 -1.71 -10.00 -4.82
N ASP A 119 -1.77 -11.24 -4.32
CA ASP A 119 -2.84 -12.18 -4.63
C ASP A 119 -4.02 -12.10 -3.65
N ARG A 120 -3.73 -11.86 -2.37
CA ARG A 120 -4.74 -11.88 -1.30
C ARG A 120 -5.29 -10.49 -0.94
N GLY A 121 -4.69 -9.42 -1.43
CA GLY A 121 -5.05 -8.05 -1.11
C GLY A 121 -4.50 -7.60 0.24
N LEU A 122 -5.35 -7.05 1.10
CA LEU A 122 -4.96 -6.56 2.41
C LEU A 122 -5.05 -7.68 3.45
N ILE A 123 -3.99 -7.82 4.23
CA ILE A 123 -3.88 -8.80 5.31
C ILE A 123 -3.76 -8.06 6.62
N GLY A 124 -4.72 -8.30 7.52
CA GLY A 124 -4.77 -7.68 8.83
C GLY A 124 -3.82 -8.34 9.85
N PRO A 125 -3.71 -7.75 11.05
CA PRO A 125 -2.80 -8.22 12.11
C PRO A 125 -2.98 -9.69 12.49
N ASP A 126 -4.21 -10.18 12.53
CA ASP A 126 -4.53 -11.55 12.92
C ASP A 126 -4.00 -12.61 11.91
N GLU A 127 -3.76 -12.20 10.67
CA GLU A 127 -3.32 -13.08 9.58
C GLU A 127 -1.81 -12.97 9.27
N TYR A 128 -1.08 -12.03 9.86
CA TYR A 128 0.35 -11.83 9.55
C TYR A 128 1.20 -13.08 9.79
N ALA A 129 0.95 -13.78 10.87
CA ALA A 129 1.71 -14.97 11.26
C ALA A 129 1.52 -16.08 10.22
N ASP A 130 0.30 -16.31 9.75
CA ASP A 130 -0.04 -17.34 8.77
C ASP A 130 0.64 -17.12 7.42
N VAL A 131 0.65 -15.86 6.95
CA VAL A 131 1.30 -15.49 5.69
C VAL A 131 2.80 -15.69 5.76
N ARG A 132 3.41 -15.33 6.89
CA ARG A 132 4.85 -15.53 7.10
C ARG A 132 5.23 -17.01 7.16
N ILE A 133 4.43 -17.82 7.82
CA ILE A 133 4.66 -19.26 7.94
C ILE A 133 4.54 -19.91 6.56
N ARG A 134 3.49 -19.62 5.81
CA ARG A 134 3.27 -20.19 4.48
C ARG A 134 4.33 -19.75 3.47
N SER A 135 4.75 -18.50 3.49
CA SER A 135 5.83 -18.01 2.61
C SER A 135 7.17 -18.65 2.95
N LYS A 136 7.45 -18.91 4.22
CA LYS A 136 8.65 -19.64 4.64
C LYS A 136 8.65 -21.10 4.17
N GLN A 137 7.48 -21.72 4.11
CA GLN A 137 7.32 -23.11 3.64
C GLN A 137 7.37 -23.22 2.10
N ALA A 138 6.86 -22.21 1.39
CA ALA A 138 6.73 -22.23 -0.06
C ALA A 138 8.01 -21.87 -0.83
N ASN A 139 8.97 -21.16 -0.22
CA ASN A 139 10.17 -20.72 -0.93
C ASN A 139 11.41 -20.69 -0.02
N PRO A 140 12.40 -21.58 -0.25
CA PRO A 140 13.67 -21.59 0.49
C PRO A 140 14.47 -20.28 0.41
N LEU A 141 14.31 -19.50 -0.68
CA LEU A 141 14.95 -18.20 -0.85
C LEU A 141 14.31 -17.16 0.09
N LEU A 142 13.02 -17.25 0.34
CA LEU A 142 12.33 -16.40 1.31
C LEU A 142 12.74 -16.74 2.75
N ARG A 143 13.18 -17.97 3.03
CA ARG A 143 13.81 -18.31 4.31
C ARG A 143 15.06 -17.48 4.61
N ARG A 144 15.86 -17.17 3.60
CA ARG A 144 17.06 -16.33 3.76
C ARG A 144 16.73 -14.85 3.91
N LEU A 145 15.62 -14.38 3.33
CA LEU A 145 15.19 -12.98 3.41
C LEU A 145 14.40 -12.67 4.69
N PHE A 146 13.65 -13.68 5.22
CA PHE A 146 12.76 -13.52 6.38
C PHE A 146 13.17 -14.35 7.59
N GLY A 147 14.25 -15.16 7.48
CA GLY A 147 14.83 -15.98 8.52
C GLY A 147 16.02 -15.28 9.17
N GLY A 148 15.74 -14.36 10.01
CA GLY A 148 16.70 -13.80 10.94
C GLY A 148 16.06 -13.79 12.29
#